data_c2027ec7cee6a40fb622563dad9d8ea5
#
_entry.id   c2027ec7cee6a40fb622563dad9d8ea5
#
_cell.length_a   1.000
_cell.length_b   1.000
_cell.length_c   1.000
_cell.angle_alpha   90.00
_cell.angle_beta   90.00
_cell.angle_gamma   90.00
#
_symmetry.space_group_name_H-M   'P 1'
#
loop_
_entity.id
_entity.type
_entity.pdbx_description
1 polymer ?
#
loop_
_entity_poly.entity_id
_entity_poly.type
_entity_poly.pdbx_seq_one_letter_code
_entity_poly.pdbx_strand_id
1 'polypeptide(L)'
;MENKIRATEIELVDNKGNVCGLFTAQDGNPGLWFLDAKGASRAELKVDENGPALWLQDANDTCRIALALQNGSPMLWLYSENGKCRAGLMVRADAPCLQLLNTKDITRAELVMLEDTPLLVLSDTKGKPVAHLTVLGDTPHLRFSDEKGNAIWSAP
;
A
#
# COMPACT_ATOMS: atom_id res chain seq x y z
N MET A 1 -9.90 14.27 -40.05
CA MET A 1 -10.56 15.08 -38.98
C MET A 1 -9.93 14.63 -37.65
N GLU A 2 -9.26 15.54 -36.94
CA GLU A 2 -8.78 15.22 -35.58
C GLU A 2 -9.96 15.38 -34.61
N ASN A 3 -10.49 14.25 -34.12
CA ASN A 3 -11.50 14.25 -33.04
C ASN A 3 -10.80 14.35 -31.69
N LYS A 4 -10.34 15.57 -31.32
CA LYS A 4 -9.70 15.84 -30.04
C LYS A 4 -10.57 16.81 -29.23
N ILE A 5 -10.80 16.46 -27.95
CA ILE A 5 -11.32 17.39 -26.95
C ILE A 5 -10.10 17.90 -26.15
N ARG A 6 -9.96 19.22 -26.05
CA ARG A 6 -8.96 19.87 -25.20
C ARG A 6 -9.70 20.65 -24.13
N ALA A 7 -9.52 20.24 -22.89
CA ALA A 7 -10.13 20.89 -21.74
C ALA A 7 -9.12 20.87 -20.57
N THR A 8 -9.18 21.84 -19.71
CA THR A 8 -8.44 21.84 -18.43
C THR A 8 -9.19 21.06 -17.36
N GLU A 9 -10.52 20.91 -17.55
CA GLU A 9 -11.40 20.22 -16.61
C GLU A 9 -12.61 19.67 -17.35
N ILE A 10 -13.07 18.48 -16.94
CA ILE A 10 -14.31 17.83 -17.38
C ILE A 10 -15.05 17.37 -16.13
N GLU A 11 -16.28 17.85 -15.95
CA GLU A 11 -17.16 17.42 -14.87
C GLU A 11 -18.15 16.35 -15.36
N LEU A 12 -18.30 15.29 -14.58
CA LEU A 12 -19.41 14.36 -14.68
C LEU A 12 -20.48 14.77 -13.67
N VAL A 13 -21.67 15.11 -14.15
CA VAL A 13 -22.79 15.55 -13.30
C VAL A 13 -23.93 14.54 -13.32
N ASP A 14 -24.65 14.43 -12.21
CA ASP A 14 -25.87 13.64 -12.13
C ASP A 14 -27.06 14.36 -12.81
N ASN A 15 -28.25 13.75 -12.83
CA ASN A 15 -29.45 14.30 -13.42
C ASN A 15 -30.04 15.54 -12.67
N LYS A 16 -29.42 15.91 -11.52
CA LYS A 16 -29.78 17.09 -10.73
C LYS A 16 -28.74 18.21 -10.85
N GLY A 17 -27.66 17.95 -11.61
CA GLY A 17 -26.54 18.88 -11.77
C GLY A 17 -25.46 18.81 -10.67
N ASN A 18 -25.50 17.82 -9.78
CA ASN A 18 -24.43 17.65 -8.80
C ASN A 18 -23.22 17.01 -9.46
N VAL A 19 -22.02 17.53 -9.18
CA VAL A 19 -20.77 16.93 -9.66
C VAL A 19 -20.53 15.61 -8.92
N CYS A 20 -20.39 14.52 -9.67
CA CYS A 20 -20.10 13.19 -9.15
C CYS A 20 -18.79 12.60 -9.68
N GLY A 21 -18.15 13.27 -10.62
CA GLY A 21 -16.81 12.93 -11.09
C GLY A 21 -16.12 14.15 -11.69
N LEU A 22 -14.79 14.16 -11.59
CA LEU A 22 -13.97 15.26 -12.07
C LEU A 22 -12.71 14.70 -12.73
N PHE A 23 -12.45 15.13 -13.96
CA PHE A 23 -11.18 14.90 -14.63
C PHE A 23 -10.52 16.26 -14.89
N THR A 24 -9.41 16.53 -14.24
CA THR A 24 -8.74 17.83 -14.29
C THR A 24 -7.23 17.67 -14.37
N ALA A 25 -6.54 18.74 -14.80
CA ALA A 25 -5.09 18.84 -14.88
C ALA A 25 -4.63 20.16 -14.26
N GLN A 26 -5.00 20.39 -12.98
CA GLN A 26 -4.58 21.57 -12.24
C GLN A 26 -3.09 21.54 -11.95
N ASP A 27 -2.42 22.68 -12.18
CA ASP A 27 -0.98 22.86 -11.91
C ASP A 27 -0.07 21.78 -12.53
N GLY A 28 -0.51 21.20 -13.67
CA GLY A 28 0.22 20.15 -14.37
C GLY A 28 0.04 18.74 -13.76
N ASN A 29 -0.77 18.59 -12.72
CA ASN A 29 -1.06 17.32 -12.05
C ASN A 29 -2.41 16.75 -12.53
N PRO A 30 -2.42 15.82 -13.51
CA PRO A 30 -3.65 15.22 -13.99
C PRO A 30 -4.24 14.24 -12.97
N GLY A 31 -5.55 14.26 -12.83
CA GLY A 31 -6.25 13.34 -11.96
C GLY A 31 -7.70 13.14 -12.33
N LEU A 32 -8.25 12.04 -11.85
CA LEU A 32 -9.65 11.64 -11.96
C LEU A 32 -10.18 11.37 -10.56
N TRP A 33 -11.28 12.04 -10.20
CA TRP A 33 -11.95 11.90 -8.91
C TRP A 33 -13.37 11.38 -9.10
N PHE A 34 -13.80 10.52 -8.19
CA PHE A 34 -15.19 10.12 -8.04
C PHE A 34 -15.69 10.61 -6.69
N LEU A 35 -16.77 11.37 -6.71
CA LEU A 35 -17.34 12.03 -5.56
C LEU A 35 -18.64 11.36 -5.13
N ASP A 36 -18.92 11.33 -3.84
CA ASP A 36 -20.21 10.91 -3.33
C ASP A 36 -21.26 12.06 -3.44
N ALA A 37 -22.49 11.78 -3.03
CA ALA A 37 -23.58 12.74 -3.07
C ALA A 37 -23.37 14.00 -2.19
N LYS A 38 -22.35 14.01 -1.31
CA LYS A 38 -21.96 15.16 -0.49
C LYS A 38 -20.81 15.95 -1.08
N GLY A 39 -20.28 15.52 -2.25
CA GLY A 39 -19.13 16.11 -2.89
C GLY A 39 -17.78 15.65 -2.30
N ALA A 40 -17.77 14.65 -1.42
CA ALA A 40 -16.55 14.10 -0.87
C ALA A 40 -15.93 13.07 -1.81
N SER A 41 -14.59 13.12 -1.99
CA SER A 41 -13.87 12.15 -2.81
C SER A 41 -13.95 10.74 -2.21
N ARG A 42 -14.25 9.74 -3.05
CA ARG A 42 -14.30 8.31 -2.68
C ARG A 42 -13.27 7.49 -3.43
N ALA A 43 -12.92 7.91 -4.62
CA ALA A 43 -11.82 7.32 -5.37
C ALA A 43 -11.07 8.43 -6.11
N GLU A 44 -9.76 8.35 -6.12
CA GLU A 44 -8.87 9.32 -6.74
C GLU A 44 -7.74 8.59 -7.45
N LEU A 45 -7.60 8.85 -8.75
CA LEU A 45 -6.43 8.44 -9.54
C LEU A 45 -5.72 9.71 -9.99
N LYS A 46 -4.48 9.92 -9.57
CA LYS A 46 -3.70 11.09 -9.95
C LYS A 46 -2.24 10.77 -10.25
N VAL A 47 -1.60 11.71 -10.91
CA VAL A 47 -0.14 11.75 -11.08
C VAL A 47 0.36 13.07 -10.50
N ASP A 48 1.28 13.00 -9.56
CA ASP A 48 1.97 14.15 -8.99
C ASP A 48 3.50 13.94 -8.96
N GLU A 49 4.24 14.80 -8.30
CA GLU A 49 5.70 14.73 -8.20
C GLU A 49 6.23 13.43 -7.55
N ASN A 50 5.39 12.74 -6.74
CA ASN A 50 5.73 11.47 -6.10
C ASN A 50 5.44 10.28 -7.01
N GLY A 51 4.70 10.48 -8.11
CA GLY A 51 4.31 9.46 -9.08
C GLY A 51 2.80 9.20 -9.15
N PRO A 52 2.39 8.20 -9.94
CA PRO A 52 0.99 7.82 -10.06
C PRO A 52 0.48 7.09 -8.82
N ALA A 53 -0.75 7.41 -8.41
CA ALA A 53 -1.41 6.75 -7.28
C ALA A 53 -2.92 6.68 -7.45
N LEU A 54 -3.51 5.61 -6.90
CA LEU A 54 -4.94 5.40 -6.74
C LEU A 54 -5.25 5.33 -5.24
N TRP A 55 -6.17 6.15 -4.76
CA TRP A 55 -6.69 6.11 -3.39
C TRP A 55 -8.18 5.79 -3.37
N LEU A 56 -8.57 4.93 -2.42
CA LEU A 56 -9.97 4.68 -2.11
C LEU A 56 -10.22 5.11 -0.66
N GLN A 57 -11.24 5.94 -0.47
CA GLN A 57 -11.60 6.56 0.81
C GLN A 57 -12.97 6.05 1.29
N ASP A 58 -13.12 5.93 2.60
CA ASP A 58 -14.41 5.57 3.21
C ASP A 58 -15.31 6.81 3.43
N ALA A 59 -16.48 6.58 4.02
CA ALA A 59 -17.47 7.64 4.27
C ALA A 59 -17.00 8.70 5.29
N ASN A 60 -15.88 8.47 5.98
CA ASN A 60 -15.26 9.39 6.94
C ASN A 60 -14.03 10.10 6.35
N ASP A 61 -13.85 10.08 5.02
CA ASP A 61 -12.72 10.65 4.28
C ASP A 61 -11.37 10.03 4.69
N THR A 62 -11.42 8.82 5.26
CA THR A 62 -10.21 8.06 5.62
C THR A 62 -9.78 7.21 4.43
N CYS A 63 -8.52 7.36 3.99
CA CYS A 63 -7.95 6.46 3.00
C CYS A 63 -7.92 5.03 3.56
N ARG A 64 -8.49 4.08 2.79
CA ARG A 64 -8.57 2.66 3.16
C ARG A 64 -7.68 1.79 2.30
N ILE A 65 -7.45 2.21 1.06
CA ILE A 65 -6.60 1.52 0.10
C ILE A 65 -5.79 2.57 -0.65
N ALA A 66 -4.48 2.36 -0.77
CA ALA A 66 -3.61 3.11 -1.65
C ALA A 66 -2.79 2.16 -2.52
N LEU A 67 -2.83 2.37 -3.82
CA LEU A 67 -1.94 1.73 -4.80
C LEU A 67 -1.11 2.84 -5.44
N ALA A 68 0.21 2.77 -5.33
CA ALA A 68 1.09 3.85 -5.78
C ALA A 68 2.43 3.34 -6.32
N LEU A 69 3.04 4.17 -7.17
CA LEU A 69 4.48 4.13 -7.40
C LEU A 69 5.10 5.29 -6.61
N GLN A 70 5.81 4.97 -5.55
CA GLN A 70 6.50 6.00 -4.76
C GLN A 70 8.01 5.86 -4.94
N ASN A 71 8.65 6.89 -5.51
CA ASN A 71 10.07 6.86 -5.86
C ASN A 71 10.44 5.63 -6.73
N GLY A 72 9.54 5.25 -7.65
CA GLY A 72 9.70 4.10 -8.53
C GLY A 72 9.35 2.73 -7.90
N SER A 73 9.07 2.67 -6.60
CA SER A 73 8.69 1.43 -5.91
C SER A 73 7.18 1.22 -5.92
N PRO A 74 6.67 0.12 -6.50
CA PRO A 74 5.25 -0.19 -6.48
C PRO A 74 4.82 -0.65 -5.08
N MET A 75 3.67 -0.17 -4.61
CA MET A 75 3.12 -0.53 -3.31
C MET A 75 1.60 -0.52 -3.29
N LEU A 76 1.04 -1.46 -2.54
CA LEU A 76 -0.36 -1.50 -2.14
C LEU A 76 -0.43 -1.46 -0.61
N TRP A 77 -1.15 -0.46 -0.07
CA TRP A 77 -1.39 -0.31 1.36
C TRP A 77 -2.85 -0.47 1.71
N LEU A 78 -3.12 -1.18 2.80
CA LEU A 78 -4.43 -1.32 3.41
C LEU A 78 -4.43 -0.66 4.79
N TYR A 79 -5.44 0.19 5.04
CA TYR A 79 -5.54 0.98 6.25
C TYR A 79 -6.78 0.60 7.06
N SER A 80 -6.67 0.70 8.37
CA SER A 80 -7.79 0.59 9.31
C SER A 80 -8.68 1.85 9.25
N GLU A 81 -9.83 1.80 9.94
CA GLU A 81 -10.79 2.92 10.03
C GLU A 81 -10.19 4.21 10.60
N ASN A 82 -9.15 4.10 11.39
CA ASN A 82 -8.43 5.25 11.96
C ASN A 82 -7.21 5.68 11.15
N GLY A 83 -7.12 5.27 9.86
CA GLY A 83 -6.05 5.66 8.94
C GLY A 83 -4.68 5.03 9.22
N LYS A 84 -4.61 4.02 10.11
CA LYS A 84 -3.36 3.32 10.40
C LYS A 84 -3.11 2.19 9.40
N CYS A 85 -1.90 2.09 8.89
CA CYS A 85 -1.51 0.99 8.02
C CYS A 85 -1.63 -0.36 8.75
N ARG A 86 -2.19 -1.38 8.07
CA ARG A 86 -2.36 -2.74 8.60
C ARG A 86 -1.71 -3.79 7.75
N ALA A 87 -1.67 -3.59 6.45
CA ALA A 87 -0.99 -4.50 5.54
C ALA A 87 -0.38 -3.72 4.38
N GLY A 88 0.74 -4.19 3.89
CA GLY A 88 1.42 -3.65 2.73
C GLY A 88 2.00 -4.76 1.86
N LEU A 89 1.79 -4.64 0.54
CA LEU A 89 2.49 -5.43 -0.48
C LEU A 89 3.31 -4.45 -1.31
N MET A 90 4.61 -4.68 -1.41
CA MET A 90 5.51 -3.74 -2.09
C MET A 90 6.73 -4.45 -2.68
N VAL A 91 7.38 -3.78 -3.61
CA VAL A 91 8.74 -4.15 -4.04
C VAL A 91 9.69 -3.05 -3.57
N ARG A 92 10.63 -3.40 -2.70
CA ARG A 92 11.62 -2.48 -2.13
C ARG A 92 13.01 -2.94 -2.51
N ALA A 93 13.74 -2.11 -3.30
CA ALA A 93 15.08 -2.46 -3.79
C ALA A 93 15.13 -3.87 -4.41
N ASP A 94 14.19 -4.16 -5.34
CA ASP A 94 13.93 -5.45 -6.00
C ASP A 94 13.48 -6.60 -5.09
N ALA A 95 13.32 -6.38 -3.79
CA ALA A 95 12.81 -7.36 -2.84
C ALA A 95 11.27 -7.23 -2.69
N PRO A 96 10.46 -8.13 -3.25
CA PRO A 96 9.03 -8.16 -3.00
C PRO A 96 8.76 -8.56 -1.55
N CYS A 97 7.87 -7.84 -0.88
CA CYS A 97 7.51 -8.14 0.50
C CYS A 97 6.05 -7.89 0.80
N LEU A 98 5.50 -8.70 1.70
CA LEU A 98 4.19 -8.53 2.33
C LEU A 98 4.41 -8.29 3.82
N GLN A 99 3.83 -7.21 4.34
CA GLN A 99 3.92 -6.85 5.76
C GLN A 99 2.54 -6.78 6.40
N LEU A 100 2.45 -7.26 7.65
CA LEU A 100 1.29 -7.10 8.51
C LEU A 100 1.70 -6.35 9.78
N LEU A 101 0.97 -5.25 10.07
CA LEU A 101 1.29 -4.35 11.16
C LEU A 101 0.23 -4.40 12.27
N ASN A 102 0.67 -4.23 13.50
CA ASN A 102 -0.23 -4.10 14.64
C ASN A 102 -0.78 -2.65 14.78
N THR A 103 -1.57 -2.42 15.83
CA THR A 103 -2.20 -1.11 16.11
C THR A 103 -1.20 -0.02 16.50
N LYS A 104 0.08 -0.36 16.72
CA LYS A 104 1.17 0.56 17.06
C LYS A 104 2.11 0.81 15.87
N ASP A 105 1.67 0.45 14.64
CA ASP A 105 2.44 0.56 13.40
C ASP A 105 3.75 -0.26 13.41
N ILE A 106 3.80 -1.34 14.21
CA ILE A 106 4.92 -2.26 14.28
C ILE A 106 4.64 -3.46 13.36
N THR A 107 5.56 -3.76 12.45
CA THR A 107 5.49 -4.97 11.62
C THR A 107 5.61 -6.22 12.52
N ARG A 108 4.59 -7.09 12.44
CA ARG A 108 4.49 -8.31 13.25
C ARG A 108 4.68 -9.58 12.44
N ALA A 109 4.37 -9.53 11.16
CA ALA A 109 4.66 -10.60 10.22
C ALA A 109 5.15 -9.99 8.91
N GLU A 110 6.16 -10.59 8.32
CA GLU A 110 6.72 -10.19 7.04
C GLU A 110 7.07 -11.43 6.22
N LEU A 111 6.62 -11.47 4.97
CA LEU A 111 7.09 -12.42 3.96
C LEU A 111 7.87 -11.62 2.93
N VAL A 112 9.12 -11.96 2.74
CA VAL A 112 10.04 -11.22 1.86
C VAL A 112 10.90 -12.17 1.04
N MET A 113 11.22 -11.78 -0.18
CA MET A 113 12.27 -12.41 -0.98
C MET A 113 13.54 -11.56 -0.84
N LEU A 114 14.58 -12.11 -0.25
CA LEU A 114 15.90 -11.51 -0.20
C LEU A 114 16.79 -12.19 -1.25
N GLU A 115 16.99 -11.50 -2.38
CA GLU A 115 17.50 -12.13 -3.59
C GLU A 115 16.60 -13.32 -3.98
N ASP A 116 17.09 -14.54 -4.03
CA ASP A 116 16.32 -15.75 -4.30
C ASP A 116 15.88 -16.52 -3.04
N THR A 117 16.09 -15.95 -1.84
CA THR A 117 15.80 -16.60 -0.57
C THR A 117 14.47 -16.14 0.00
N PRO A 118 13.43 -17.01 0.08
CA PRO A 118 12.18 -16.69 0.76
C PRO A 118 12.35 -16.67 2.27
N LEU A 119 11.82 -15.65 2.93
CA LEU A 119 11.89 -15.50 4.37
C LEU A 119 10.54 -15.07 4.93
N LEU A 120 9.98 -15.87 5.84
CA LEU A 120 8.88 -15.48 6.70
C LEU A 120 9.43 -15.13 8.08
N VAL A 121 9.11 -13.92 8.54
CA VAL A 121 9.51 -13.40 9.84
C VAL A 121 8.27 -13.15 10.69
N LEU A 122 8.26 -13.64 11.93
CA LEU A 122 7.32 -13.22 12.95
C LEU A 122 8.07 -12.47 14.05
N SER A 123 7.52 -11.31 14.45
CA SER A 123 8.15 -10.40 15.41
C SER A 123 7.34 -10.29 16.69
N ASP A 124 7.99 -9.99 17.80
CA ASP A 124 7.36 -9.70 19.08
C ASP A 124 6.64 -8.34 19.08
N THR A 125 6.04 -7.96 20.20
CA THR A 125 5.27 -6.71 20.33
C THR A 125 6.12 -5.44 20.16
N LYS A 126 7.44 -5.55 20.17
CA LYS A 126 8.42 -4.46 19.98
C LYS A 126 8.98 -4.45 18.56
N GLY A 127 8.59 -5.41 17.70
CA GLY A 127 9.08 -5.53 16.32
C GLY A 127 10.39 -6.33 16.22
N LYS A 128 10.80 -7.02 17.29
CA LYS A 128 11.99 -7.87 17.25
C LYS A 128 11.63 -9.23 16.68
N PRO A 129 12.36 -9.73 15.66
CA PRO A 129 12.16 -11.06 15.11
C PRO A 129 12.33 -12.16 16.15
N VAL A 130 11.34 -13.06 16.27
CA VAL A 130 11.35 -14.19 17.24
C VAL A 130 11.12 -15.54 16.58
N ALA A 131 10.61 -15.56 15.33
CA ALA A 131 10.50 -16.79 14.54
C ALA A 131 10.83 -16.50 13.08
N HIS A 132 11.62 -17.38 12.48
CA HIS A 132 11.99 -17.32 11.07
C HIS A 132 11.74 -18.67 10.40
N LEU A 133 11.14 -18.64 9.21
CA LEU A 133 11.07 -19.77 8.29
C LEU A 133 11.68 -19.33 6.96
N THR A 134 12.66 -20.07 6.48
CA THR A 134 13.38 -19.78 5.24
C THR A 134 13.82 -21.04 4.53
N VAL A 135 14.25 -20.91 3.28
CA VAL A 135 14.92 -21.99 2.53
C VAL A 135 16.29 -21.47 2.11
N LEU A 136 17.34 -22.06 2.62
CA LEU A 136 18.73 -21.73 2.28
C LEU A 136 19.27 -22.78 1.31
N GLY A 137 19.47 -22.38 0.05
CA GLY A 137 19.64 -23.35 -1.04
C GLY A 137 18.37 -24.20 -1.16
N ASP A 138 18.50 -25.52 -1.03
CA ASP A 138 17.36 -26.46 -1.07
C ASP A 138 16.95 -26.96 0.34
N THR A 139 17.49 -26.37 1.40
CA THR A 139 17.24 -26.82 2.77
C THR A 139 16.29 -25.87 3.50
N PRO A 140 15.11 -26.33 3.98
CA PRO A 140 14.26 -25.52 4.83
C PRO A 140 14.86 -25.33 6.21
N HIS A 141 14.72 -24.13 6.78
CA HIS A 141 15.17 -23.79 8.11
C HIS A 141 14.06 -23.12 8.89
N LEU A 142 13.82 -23.59 10.11
CA LEU A 142 12.93 -22.96 11.07
C LEU A 142 13.71 -22.62 12.34
N ARG A 143 13.60 -21.38 12.82
CA ARG A 143 14.31 -20.92 14.01
C ARG A 143 13.38 -20.13 14.90
N PHE A 144 13.44 -20.39 16.21
CA PHE A 144 12.89 -19.56 17.26
C PHE A 144 13.99 -18.93 18.08
N SER A 145 13.78 -17.68 18.50
CA SER A 145 14.76 -16.89 19.26
C SER A 145 14.12 -16.28 20.50
N ASP A 146 14.93 -16.12 21.56
CA ASP A 146 14.54 -15.40 22.77
C ASP A 146 14.50 -13.87 22.54
N GLU A 147 14.11 -13.13 23.58
CA GLU A 147 14.09 -11.66 23.55
C GLU A 147 15.50 -11.03 23.37
N LYS A 148 16.58 -11.76 23.58
CA LYS A 148 17.96 -11.31 23.31
C LYS A 148 18.44 -11.66 21.91
N GLY A 149 17.68 -12.48 21.16
CA GLY A 149 18.01 -12.94 19.81
C GLY A 149 18.82 -14.24 19.78
N ASN A 150 19.02 -14.89 20.95
CA ASN A 150 19.65 -16.19 20.99
C ASN A 150 18.68 -17.25 20.47
N ALA A 151 19.16 -18.20 19.69
CA ALA A 151 18.34 -19.33 19.26
C ALA A 151 17.97 -20.19 20.48
N ILE A 152 16.66 -20.39 20.68
CA ILE A 152 16.12 -21.31 21.68
C ILE A 152 15.72 -22.64 21.06
N TRP A 153 15.50 -22.64 19.74
CA TRP A 153 15.23 -23.84 18.97
C TRP A 153 15.50 -23.58 17.49
N SER A 154 16.01 -24.57 16.79
CA SER A 154 16.15 -24.54 15.33
C SER A 154 16.13 -25.95 14.76
N ALA A 155 15.63 -26.07 13.54
CA ALA A 155 15.70 -27.27 12.72
C ALA A 155 16.18 -26.91 11.33
N PRO A 156 16.94 -27.82 10.66
CA PRO A 156 17.22 -27.69 9.24
C PRO A 156 15.94 -27.78 8.45
#